data_103a636a8d913989bf113fc5893c9763
#
_entry.id   103a636a8d913989bf113fc5893c9763
#
_cell.length_a   1.000
_cell.length_b   1.000
_cell.length_c   1.000
_cell.angle_alpha   90.00
_cell.angle_beta   90.00
_cell.angle_gamma   90.00
#
_symmetry.space_group_name_H-M   'P 1'
#
loop_
_entity.id
_entity.type
_entity.pdbx_description
1 polymer ?
#
loop_
_entity_poly.entity_id
_entity_poly.type
_entity_poly.pdbx_seq_one_letter_code
_entity_poly.pdbx_strand_id
1 'polypeptide(L)'
;MFEQADGWRYQAFATNTGTGQLAFLEARHRAHARVEDRIRVAKDTGLGRLPSREFTINQVWIQMAAIAADLVAWLQLLALDDDLAKAEPKLLRFRMLHVPARLTRSGRRRRLRLPRNWPWAGQIAQAFRRIMIIPAPT
;
A
#
# COMPACT_ATOMS: atom_id res chain seq x y z
N MET A 1 -9.83 24.90 11.67
CA MET A 1 -8.54 25.31 11.05
C MET A 1 -8.47 26.81 11.24
N PHE A 2 -7.58 27.27 12.11
CA PHE A 2 -7.47 28.71 12.38
C PHE A 2 -6.44 29.29 11.40
N GLU A 3 -6.90 29.93 10.35
CA GLU A 3 -6.08 30.80 9.52
C GLU A 3 -6.09 32.18 10.19
N GLN A 4 -4.93 32.69 10.55
CA GLN A 4 -4.80 34.04 11.08
C GLN A 4 -4.40 35.01 9.98
N ALA A 5 -4.77 36.27 10.17
CA ALA A 5 -4.55 37.36 9.23
C ALA A 5 -3.07 37.65 8.94
N ASP A 6 -2.13 37.08 9.66
CA ASP A 6 -0.67 37.20 9.51
C ASP A 6 -0.05 36.22 8.50
N GLY A 7 -0.86 35.36 7.89
CA GLY A 7 -0.38 34.37 6.92
C GLY A 7 0.30 33.12 7.52
N TRP A 8 0.32 32.99 8.85
CA TRP A 8 0.90 31.83 9.53
C TRP A 8 -0.16 30.78 9.83
N ARG A 9 0.22 29.52 9.62
CA ARG A 9 -0.61 28.37 9.97
C ARG A 9 -0.14 27.78 11.30
N TYR A 10 -0.97 27.97 12.33
CA TYR A 10 -0.68 27.41 13.66
C TYR A 10 -1.28 26.02 13.81
N GLN A 11 -0.51 25.13 14.38
CA GLN A 11 -0.93 23.76 14.71
C GLN A 11 -0.49 23.45 16.14
N ALA A 12 -1.44 23.01 16.97
CA ALA A 12 -1.15 22.51 18.31
C ALA A 12 -1.15 20.98 18.31
N PHE A 13 -0.21 20.41 19.04
CA PHE A 13 -0.19 18.97 19.32
C PHE A 13 0.17 18.75 20.79
N ALA A 14 -0.31 17.65 21.37
CA ALA A 14 0.01 17.25 22.72
C ALA A 14 0.91 16.01 22.71
N THR A 15 1.90 15.97 23.59
CA THR A 15 2.78 14.83 23.77
C THR A 15 3.10 14.61 25.24
N ASN A 16 3.24 13.36 25.66
CA ASN A 16 3.75 12.98 26.99
C ASN A 16 5.27 12.75 27.00
N THR A 17 5.96 13.03 25.88
CA THR A 17 7.41 12.92 25.81
C THR A 17 8.06 14.12 26.49
N GLY A 18 8.70 13.88 27.62
CA GLY A 18 9.31 14.94 28.44
C GLY A 18 10.66 15.47 27.95
N THR A 19 11.24 14.88 26.89
CA THR A 19 12.57 15.24 26.37
C THR A 19 12.52 15.38 24.86
N GLY A 20 13.34 16.29 24.32
CA GLY A 20 13.47 16.52 22.88
C GLY A 20 13.17 17.96 22.48
N GLN A 21 13.79 18.42 21.40
CA GLN A 21 13.53 19.73 20.82
C GLN A 21 12.17 19.74 20.12
N LEU A 22 11.53 20.91 20.04
CA LEU A 22 10.21 21.09 19.39
C LEU A 22 10.20 20.55 17.96
N ALA A 23 11.22 20.82 17.18
CA ALA A 23 11.32 20.34 15.78
C ALA A 23 11.33 18.81 15.69
N PHE A 24 11.99 18.12 16.62
CA PHE A 24 11.98 16.65 16.70
C PHE A 24 10.62 16.11 17.10
N LEU A 25 9.99 16.71 18.11
CA LEU A 25 8.66 16.32 18.57
C LEU A 25 7.59 16.53 17.50
N GLU A 26 7.68 17.62 16.76
CA GLU A 26 6.81 17.91 15.61
C GLU A 26 7.01 16.90 14.48
N ALA A 27 8.25 16.62 14.09
CA ALA A 27 8.55 15.62 13.06
C ALA A 27 8.03 14.24 13.45
N ARG A 28 8.21 13.84 14.71
CA ARG A 28 7.66 12.59 15.25
C ARG A 28 6.13 12.57 15.23
N HIS A 29 5.48 13.66 15.59
CA HIS A 29 4.03 13.79 15.52
C HIS A 29 3.52 13.67 14.09
N ARG A 30 4.17 14.33 13.13
CA ARG A 30 3.83 14.21 11.70
C ARG A 30 4.01 12.79 11.16
N ALA A 31 4.96 12.02 11.70
CA ALA A 31 5.13 10.61 11.33
C ALA A 31 3.91 9.74 11.69
N HIS A 32 3.04 10.18 12.61
CA HIS A 32 1.78 9.52 12.94
C HIS A 32 0.82 9.44 11.75
N ALA A 33 0.85 10.39 10.83
CA ALA A 33 0.05 10.35 9.61
C ALA A 33 0.32 9.08 8.77
N ARG A 34 1.52 8.50 8.85
CA ARG A 34 1.85 7.23 8.20
C ARG A 34 1.11 6.04 8.81
N VAL A 35 0.85 6.08 10.12
CA VAL A 35 0.09 5.03 10.81
C VAL A 35 -1.39 5.11 10.39
N GLU A 36 -1.94 6.32 10.33
CA GLU A 36 -3.32 6.53 9.87
C GLU A 36 -3.50 6.08 8.42
N ASP A 37 -2.51 6.37 7.56
CA ASP A 37 -2.50 5.91 6.18
C ASP A 37 -2.45 4.37 6.09
N ARG A 38 -1.62 3.72 6.92
CA ARG A 38 -1.58 2.25 7.01
C ARG A 38 -2.90 1.65 7.48
N ILE A 39 -3.56 2.25 8.45
CA ILE A 39 -4.90 1.82 8.91
C ILE A 39 -5.92 1.97 7.78
N ARG A 40 -5.86 3.06 7.02
CA ARG A 40 -6.72 3.29 5.85
C ARG A 40 -6.50 2.20 4.79
N VAL A 41 -5.24 1.92 4.43
CA VAL A 41 -4.87 0.85 3.50
C VAL A 41 -5.39 -0.50 3.98
N ALA A 42 -5.21 -0.83 5.25
CA ALA A 42 -5.70 -2.07 5.84
C ALA A 42 -7.24 -2.18 5.78
N LYS A 43 -7.97 -1.10 6.02
CA LYS A 43 -9.43 -1.07 5.85
C LYS A 43 -9.85 -1.30 4.39
N ASP A 44 -9.14 -0.72 3.44
CA ASP A 44 -9.39 -0.89 2.01
C ASP A 44 -9.00 -2.29 1.49
N THR A 45 -8.11 -3.00 2.19
CA THR A 45 -7.71 -4.37 1.86
C THR A 45 -8.48 -5.47 2.60
N GLY A 46 -9.41 -5.10 3.49
CA GLY A 46 -10.31 -6.08 4.10
C GLY A 46 -10.68 -5.85 5.57
N LEU A 47 -9.95 -5.01 6.32
CA LEU A 47 -10.27 -4.74 7.73
C LEU A 47 -11.50 -3.86 7.93
N GLY A 48 -12.03 -3.23 6.88
CA GLY A 48 -13.21 -2.37 6.96
C GLY A 48 -14.51 -3.12 7.26
N ARG A 49 -14.56 -4.43 7.01
CA ARG A 49 -15.75 -5.28 7.23
C ARG A 49 -15.33 -6.68 7.61
N LEU A 50 -15.79 -7.15 8.74
CA LEU A 50 -15.60 -8.52 9.17
C LEU A 50 -16.66 -9.44 8.53
N PRO A 51 -16.28 -10.62 8.01
CA PRO A 51 -17.16 -11.48 7.22
C PRO A 51 -18.14 -12.31 8.06
N SER A 52 -17.90 -12.46 9.37
CA SER A 52 -18.66 -13.36 10.23
C SER A 52 -19.01 -12.73 11.57
N ARG A 53 -19.94 -13.36 12.30
CA ARG A 53 -20.19 -13.09 13.72
C ARG A 53 -19.28 -13.93 14.63
N GLU A 54 -18.61 -14.94 14.10
CA GLU A 54 -17.71 -15.81 14.85
C GLU A 54 -16.32 -15.21 14.97
N PHE A 55 -15.78 -15.19 16.17
CA PHE A 55 -14.47 -14.61 16.46
C PHE A 55 -13.33 -15.29 15.71
N THR A 56 -13.31 -16.62 15.67
CA THR A 56 -12.25 -17.40 15.02
C THR A 56 -12.15 -17.14 13.52
N ILE A 57 -13.30 -17.03 12.84
CA ILE A 57 -13.35 -16.69 11.41
C ILE A 57 -12.82 -15.27 11.19
N ASN A 58 -13.24 -14.33 12.03
CA ASN A 58 -12.78 -12.95 11.93
C ASN A 58 -11.28 -12.81 12.25
N GLN A 59 -10.75 -13.61 13.16
CA GLN A 59 -9.32 -13.63 13.48
C GLN A 59 -8.49 -14.04 12.26
N VAL A 60 -8.87 -15.11 11.59
CA VAL A 60 -8.22 -15.54 10.33
C VAL A 60 -8.35 -14.47 9.26
N TRP A 61 -9.52 -13.86 9.13
CA TRP A 61 -9.74 -12.79 8.17
C TRP A 61 -8.82 -11.57 8.42
N ILE A 62 -8.67 -11.16 9.68
CA ILE A 62 -7.77 -10.06 10.05
C ILE A 62 -6.33 -10.37 9.67
N GLN A 63 -5.86 -11.60 9.93
CA GLN A 63 -4.53 -12.04 9.53
C GLN A 63 -4.33 -11.99 8.02
N MET A 64 -5.29 -12.51 7.25
CA MET A 64 -5.25 -12.45 5.78
C MET A 64 -5.26 -11.01 5.24
N ALA A 65 -6.05 -10.13 5.84
CA ALA A 65 -6.11 -8.73 5.47
C ALA A 65 -4.78 -8.00 5.81
N ALA A 66 -4.15 -8.33 6.92
CA ALA A 66 -2.83 -7.80 7.27
C ALA A 66 -1.76 -8.25 6.26
N ILE A 67 -1.71 -9.54 5.92
CA ILE A 67 -0.80 -10.06 4.89
C ILE A 67 -1.04 -9.37 3.54
N ALA A 68 -2.29 -9.17 3.15
CA ALA A 68 -2.63 -8.47 1.91
C ALA A 68 -2.14 -7.02 1.92
N ALA A 69 -2.28 -6.32 3.04
CA ALA A 69 -1.79 -4.95 3.20
C ALA A 69 -0.25 -4.88 3.10
N ASP A 70 0.46 -5.84 3.70
CA ASP A 70 1.93 -5.93 3.61
C ASP A 70 2.38 -6.25 2.19
N LEU A 71 1.72 -7.17 1.49
CA LEU A 71 2.01 -7.48 0.09
C LEU A 71 1.82 -6.26 -0.81
N VAL A 72 0.77 -5.46 -0.59
CA VAL A 72 0.55 -4.20 -1.30
C VAL A 72 1.68 -3.22 -1.01
N ALA A 73 2.08 -3.07 0.26
CA ALA A 73 3.18 -2.20 0.65
C ALA A 73 4.52 -2.61 0.02
N TRP A 74 4.81 -3.91 -0.01
CA TRP A 74 6.03 -4.43 -0.67
C TRP A 74 5.98 -4.25 -2.18
N LEU A 75 4.85 -4.49 -2.81
CA LEU A 75 4.67 -4.22 -4.24
C LEU A 75 4.98 -2.75 -4.56
N GLN A 76 4.43 -1.82 -3.78
CA GLN A 76 4.67 -0.39 -3.94
C GLN A 76 6.14 -0.01 -3.73
N LEU A 77 6.76 -0.54 -2.68
CA LEU A 77 8.13 -0.20 -2.31
C LEU A 77 9.19 -0.80 -3.26
N LEU A 78 8.98 -2.04 -3.70
CA LEU A 78 10.02 -2.82 -4.39
C LEU A 78 9.83 -2.84 -5.91
N ALA A 79 8.61 -2.68 -6.38
CA ALA A 79 8.29 -2.94 -7.79
C ALA A 79 7.65 -1.79 -8.54
N LEU A 80 7.09 -0.79 -7.86
CA LEU A 80 6.38 0.32 -8.50
C LEU A 80 7.14 1.64 -8.36
N ASP A 81 6.92 2.54 -9.33
CA ASP A 81 7.46 3.89 -9.36
C ASP A 81 6.33 4.93 -9.39
N ASP A 82 6.72 6.19 -9.23
CA ASP A 82 5.90 7.38 -9.42
C ASP A 82 4.53 7.30 -8.73
N ASP A 83 3.48 7.59 -9.49
CA ASP A 83 2.10 7.60 -9.01
C ASP A 83 1.61 6.23 -8.50
N LEU A 84 2.11 5.12 -9.09
CA LEU A 84 1.70 3.79 -8.65
C LEU A 84 2.34 3.40 -7.32
N ALA A 85 3.54 3.88 -7.02
CA ALA A 85 4.18 3.65 -5.72
C ALA A 85 3.43 4.31 -4.55
N LYS A 86 2.63 5.34 -4.84
CA LYS A 86 1.83 6.08 -3.85
C LYS A 86 0.33 5.85 -4.01
N ALA A 87 -0.07 4.99 -4.94
CA ALA A 87 -1.46 4.78 -5.29
C ALA A 87 -2.25 4.07 -4.18
N GLU A 88 -3.49 4.45 -4.00
CA GLU A 88 -4.39 3.76 -3.08
C GLU A 88 -4.69 2.32 -3.53
N PRO A 89 -4.99 1.39 -2.61
CA PRO A 89 -5.25 -0.01 -2.94
C PRO A 89 -6.33 -0.21 -4.01
N LYS A 90 -7.37 0.62 -4.02
CA LYS A 90 -8.44 0.58 -5.03
C LYS A 90 -7.92 0.89 -6.44
N LEU A 91 -7.02 1.87 -6.53
CA LEU A 91 -6.41 2.26 -7.80
C LEU A 91 -5.43 1.18 -8.30
N LEU A 92 -4.61 0.62 -7.40
CA LEU A 92 -3.74 -0.50 -7.73
C LEU A 92 -4.53 -1.72 -8.18
N ARG A 93 -5.62 -2.06 -7.48
CA ARG A 93 -6.49 -3.15 -7.87
C ARG A 93 -7.00 -2.96 -9.30
N PHE A 94 -7.47 -1.77 -9.64
CA PHE A 94 -7.96 -1.48 -10.98
C PHE A 94 -6.84 -1.55 -12.03
N ARG A 95 -5.73 -0.83 -11.81
CA ARG A 95 -4.67 -0.65 -12.81
C ARG A 95 -3.78 -1.88 -13.01
N MET A 96 -3.52 -2.63 -11.93
CA MET A 96 -2.53 -3.71 -11.89
C MET A 96 -3.15 -5.11 -11.81
N LEU A 97 -4.23 -5.29 -11.03
CA LEU A 97 -4.77 -6.61 -10.70
C LEU A 97 -6.00 -6.99 -11.54
N HIS A 98 -6.78 -6.01 -12.03
CA HIS A 98 -7.96 -6.27 -12.87
C HIS A 98 -7.65 -6.38 -14.35
N VAL A 99 -6.38 -6.44 -14.75
CA VAL A 99 -6.02 -6.62 -16.15
C VAL A 99 -6.45 -8.01 -16.64
N PRO A 100 -7.18 -8.10 -17.76
CA PRO A 100 -7.51 -9.39 -18.36
C PRO A 100 -6.25 -9.99 -18.98
N ALA A 101 -5.64 -10.95 -18.31
CA ALA A 101 -4.41 -11.56 -18.76
C ALA A 101 -4.62 -13.04 -19.16
N ARG A 102 -3.91 -13.50 -20.19
CA ARG A 102 -3.94 -14.90 -20.63
C ARG A 102 -2.67 -15.60 -20.20
N LEU A 103 -2.80 -16.65 -19.38
CA LEU A 103 -1.70 -17.55 -19.08
C LEU A 103 -1.49 -18.53 -20.24
N THR A 104 -0.32 -18.48 -20.89
CA THR A 104 0.06 -19.40 -21.95
C THR A 104 1.20 -20.29 -21.48
N ARG A 105 1.17 -21.56 -21.89
CA ARG A 105 2.22 -22.53 -21.64
C ARG A 105 2.79 -23.01 -22.96
N SER A 106 4.11 -22.90 -23.12
CA SER A 106 4.83 -23.39 -24.30
C SER A 106 6.11 -24.02 -23.83
N GLY A 107 6.23 -25.34 -24.05
CA GLY A 107 7.32 -26.13 -23.48
C GLY A 107 7.35 -26.05 -21.96
N ARG A 108 8.53 -25.76 -21.38
CA ARG A 108 8.72 -25.61 -19.92
C ARG A 108 8.44 -24.20 -19.41
N ARG A 109 8.01 -23.24 -20.27
CA ARG A 109 7.83 -21.84 -19.91
C ARG A 109 6.36 -21.48 -19.75
N ARG A 110 6.04 -20.78 -18.68
CA ARG A 110 4.74 -20.12 -18.48
C ARG A 110 4.91 -18.64 -18.79
N ARG A 111 3.98 -18.08 -19.57
CA ARG A 111 3.99 -16.66 -19.94
C ARG A 111 2.62 -16.06 -19.66
N LEU A 112 2.62 -14.94 -18.95
CA LEU A 112 1.43 -14.12 -18.78
C LEU A 112 1.39 -13.08 -19.89
N ARG A 113 0.39 -13.18 -20.77
CA ARG A 113 0.20 -12.23 -21.87
C ARG A 113 -0.80 -11.17 -21.46
N LEU A 114 -0.37 -9.92 -21.51
CA LEU A 114 -1.19 -8.75 -21.25
C LEU A 114 -1.74 -8.18 -22.55
N PRO A 115 -2.93 -7.56 -22.56
CA PRO A 115 -3.44 -6.85 -23.73
C PRO A 115 -2.54 -5.65 -24.05
N ARG A 116 -2.27 -5.43 -25.34
CA ARG A 116 -1.44 -4.29 -25.78
C ARG A 116 -2.08 -2.94 -25.53
N ASN A 117 -3.40 -2.90 -25.51
CA ASN A 117 -4.20 -1.69 -25.29
C ASN A 117 -4.43 -1.37 -23.80
N TRP A 118 -3.90 -2.19 -22.88
CA TRP A 118 -3.97 -1.86 -21.45
C TRP A 118 -2.97 -0.77 -21.11
N PRO A 119 -3.43 0.42 -20.62
CA PRO A 119 -2.55 1.58 -20.45
C PRO A 119 -1.34 1.32 -19.54
N TRP A 120 -1.50 0.45 -18.55
CA TRP A 120 -0.47 0.13 -17.54
C TRP A 120 0.25 -1.20 -17.81
N ALA A 121 0.12 -1.79 -19.00
CA ALA A 121 0.77 -3.06 -19.32
C ALA A 121 2.30 -2.99 -19.17
N GLY A 122 2.91 -1.86 -19.52
CA GLY A 122 4.35 -1.61 -19.36
C GLY A 122 4.79 -1.66 -17.91
N GLN A 123 4.07 -0.95 -17.01
CA GLN A 123 4.35 -0.92 -15.58
C GLN A 123 4.17 -2.29 -14.93
N ILE A 124 3.13 -3.06 -15.33
CA ILE A 124 2.92 -4.43 -14.85
C ILE A 124 4.11 -5.32 -15.23
N ALA A 125 4.55 -5.25 -16.50
CA ALA A 125 5.70 -6.03 -16.96
C ALA A 125 7.00 -5.63 -16.27
N GLN A 126 7.19 -4.36 -15.96
CA GLN A 126 8.35 -3.85 -15.21
C GLN A 126 8.31 -4.31 -13.76
N ALA A 127 7.17 -4.18 -13.09
CA ALA A 127 6.98 -4.64 -11.71
C ALA A 127 7.29 -6.13 -11.59
N PHE A 128 6.78 -6.94 -12.52
CA PHE A 128 7.05 -8.37 -12.56
C PHE A 128 8.56 -8.67 -12.69
N ARG A 129 9.28 -7.97 -13.58
CA ARG A 129 10.73 -8.14 -13.73
C ARG A 129 11.48 -7.81 -12.44
N ARG A 130 11.11 -6.72 -11.75
CA ARG A 130 11.74 -6.33 -10.49
C ARG A 130 11.54 -7.37 -9.39
N ILE A 131 10.33 -7.90 -9.28
CA ILE A 131 10.04 -8.98 -8.31
C ILE A 131 10.87 -10.23 -8.61
N MET A 132 11.03 -10.59 -9.89
CA MET A 132 11.80 -11.78 -10.28
C MET A 132 13.31 -11.67 -10.07
N ILE A 133 13.84 -10.47 -9.84
CA ILE A 133 15.27 -10.24 -9.52
C ILE A 133 15.53 -10.32 -8.01
N ILE A 134 14.49 -10.26 -7.18
CA ILE A 134 14.65 -10.40 -5.73
C ILE A 134 15.25 -11.78 -5.43
N PRO A 135 16.39 -11.84 -4.72
CA PRO A 135 17.03 -13.10 -4.40
C PRO A 135 16.10 -13.97 -3.53
N ALA A 136 16.15 -15.29 -3.76
CA ALA A 136 15.44 -16.22 -2.90
C ALA A 136 16.01 -16.13 -1.47
N PRO A 137 15.19 -16.31 -0.43
CA PRO A 137 15.68 -16.38 0.94
C PRO A 137 16.66 -17.57 1.06
N THR A 138 17.82 -17.30 1.66
CA THR A 138 18.86 -18.30 1.99
C THR A 138 18.44 -19.13 3.18
#